data_769e0c060cf4bab59e48ea5f689f476c
#
_entry.id   769e0c060cf4bab59e48ea5f689f476c
#
_cell.length_a   1.000
_cell.length_b   1.000
_cell.length_c   1.000
_cell.angle_alpha   90.00
_cell.angle_beta   90.00
_cell.angle_gamma   90.00
#
_symmetry.space_group_name_H-M   'P 1'
#
loop_
_entity.id
_entity.type
_entity.pdbx_description
1 polymer ?
#
loop_
_entity_poly.entity_id
_entity_poly.type
_entity_poly.pdbx_seq_one_letter_code
_entity_poly.pdbx_strand_id
1 'polypeptide(L)'
;MKTRKQQAKGGLWLLVAGFAVLMSLPFLVPHLGFLALVGFVPLFCLDRALRVLNVRHPFWYYYAAFALFNIFTTFWIWFVSPVGAVAALLLNALQMAAVFAIGRWGGRVIRRHEKRPLVAEAGSLLFFIVTWLAWEHIYFDVELSWPWLCLGNAFLYSPRMVQWYEIFGALGGSAWILLCNAAIFLILAARTRSQRRACTTAAALLVLVPIVCSEIRYASYHESQDPMEVVVIQPNVDPFGKYGVKSSQAGLDARLVELMEQEVTPDTRFVITPETFTYNVNADNPLTSPSIAKYQAYLGKHPGTEMLLGALTVRFYDTKVKPTRSALPMGDGRWYDRYNAALVLDSTQVYGQYVKSKLVPGVEIIPYENTLPFLGKFIEKFGGSSSSYGTQADMEAIPTGDGKSLGAMICYESAYGDWSRRATKKGARFMAVITNDGWWGDTPGYRQHFNFARLRAIENRRDIVQAANTGTSGIINQRGDVLAKTPYWVETTLRGTIQGNDTLTPFVRHGDRIGRFASYAFLVLCLMLLVFSVSDRRSGRGKSAAGNA
;
A
#
# COMPACT_ATOMS: atom_id res chain seq x y z
N MET A 1 18.83 -9.10 44.17
CA MET A 1 18.20 -9.88 43.11
C MET A 1 16.99 -9.18 42.46
N LYS A 2 16.06 -8.57 43.22
CA LYS A 2 14.87 -7.85 42.66
C LYS A 2 15.27 -6.67 41.75
N THR A 3 16.26 -5.86 42.12
CA THR A 3 16.73 -4.70 41.32
C THR A 3 17.33 -5.09 39.96
N ARG A 4 18.14 -6.16 39.85
CA ARG A 4 18.68 -6.65 38.57
C ARG A 4 17.60 -7.21 37.62
N LYS A 5 16.57 -7.92 38.17
CA LYS A 5 15.43 -8.36 37.39
C LYS A 5 14.57 -7.20 36.87
N GLN A 6 14.47 -6.13 37.66
CA GLN A 6 13.70 -4.94 37.28
C GLN A 6 14.43 -4.13 36.21
N GLN A 7 15.76 -3.98 36.32
CA GLN A 7 16.61 -3.37 35.30
C GLN A 7 16.61 -4.16 33.98
N ALA A 8 16.67 -5.49 34.06
CA ALA A 8 16.57 -6.33 32.86
C ALA A 8 15.21 -6.18 32.15
N LYS A 9 14.09 -6.07 32.89
CA LYS A 9 12.78 -5.82 32.32
C LYS A 9 12.68 -4.43 31.67
N GLY A 10 13.24 -3.39 32.27
CA GLY A 10 13.30 -2.04 31.68
C GLY A 10 14.02 -2.05 30.33
N GLY A 11 15.15 -2.74 30.23
CA GLY A 11 15.90 -2.89 29.00
C GLY A 11 15.12 -3.56 27.85
N LEU A 12 14.24 -4.53 28.17
CA LEU A 12 13.39 -5.17 27.15
C LEU A 12 12.37 -4.19 26.56
N TRP A 13 11.76 -3.35 27.39
CA TRP A 13 10.80 -2.35 26.92
C TRP A 13 11.45 -1.21 26.13
N LEU A 14 12.70 -0.86 26.44
CA LEU A 14 13.48 0.07 25.61
C LEU A 14 13.72 -0.49 24.20
N LEU A 15 13.95 -1.80 24.06
CA LEU A 15 14.09 -2.44 22.74
C LEU A 15 12.75 -2.47 22.00
N VAL A 16 11.64 -2.69 22.69
CA VAL A 16 10.27 -2.60 22.11
C VAL A 16 10.02 -1.19 21.58
N ALA A 17 10.25 -0.17 22.39
CA ALA A 17 10.07 1.23 22.01
C ALA A 17 11.04 1.64 20.88
N GLY A 18 12.30 1.22 20.95
CA GLY A 18 13.32 1.48 19.93
C GLY A 18 12.92 0.95 18.57
N PHE A 19 12.39 -0.29 18.49
CA PHE A 19 11.85 -0.84 17.26
C PHE A 19 10.68 0.01 16.73
N ALA A 20 9.69 0.28 17.59
CA ALA A 20 8.48 1.00 17.19
C ALA A 20 8.81 2.40 16.66
N VAL A 21 9.67 3.16 17.35
CA VAL A 21 10.08 4.50 16.93
C VAL A 21 10.87 4.47 15.62
N LEU A 22 11.92 3.63 15.54
CA LEU A 22 12.79 3.56 14.36
C LEU A 22 12.02 3.13 13.10
N MET A 23 11.05 2.24 13.24
CA MET A 23 10.22 1.81 12.10
C MET A 23 9.11 2.79 11.75
N SER A 24 8.62 3.60 12.70
CA SER A 24 7.55 4.57 12.43
C SER A 24 8.08 5.85 11.77
N LEU A 25 9.25 6.34 12.16
CA LEU A 25 9.82 7.59 11.65
C LEU A 25 9.93 7.65 10.12
N PRO A 26 10.31 6.59 9.38
CA PRO A 26 10.33 6.58 7.92
C PRO A 26 8.99 6.91 7.26
N PHE A 27 7.88 6.55 7.90
CA PHE A 27 6.53 6.80 7.41
C PHE A 27 5.95 8.16 7.82
N LEU A 28 6.56 8.83 8.79
CA LEU A 28 6.03 10.05 9.40
C LEU A 28 6.85 11.30 9.03
N VAL A 29 8.14 11.14 8.87
CA VAL A 29 9.07 12.26 8.72
C VAL A 29 9.84 12.14 7.40
N PRO A 30 9.81 13.19 6.57
CA PRO A 30 10.56 13.21 5.31
C PRO A 30 12.05 12.90 5.49
N HIS A 31 12.62 12.22 4.51
CA HIS A 31 14.05 11.87 4.42
C HIS A 31 14.58 10.89 5.47
N LEU A 32 13.76 10.37 6.37
CA LEU A 32 14.19 9.38 7.38
C LEU A 32 14.04 7.92 6.95
N GLY A 33 13.79 7.64 5.66
CA GLY A 33 13.68 6.27 5.12
C GLY A 33 14.86 5.36 5.48
N PHE A 34 16.08 5.91 5.61
CA PHE A 34 17.27 5.15 5.99
C PHE A 34 17.18 4.51 7.38
N LEU A 35 16.35 5.03 8.29
CA LEU A 35 16.16 4.45 9.63
C LEU A 35 15.54 3.04 9.56
N ALA A 36 14.77 2.74 8.53
CA ALA A 36 14.24 1.40 8.31
C ALA A 36 15.35 0.35 8.15
N LEU A 37 16.53 0.74 7.63
CA LEU A 37 17.68 -0.17 7.45
C LEU A 37 18.30 -0.65 8.77
N VAL A 38 17.94 -0.02 9.89
CA VAL A 38 18.39 -0.39 11.25
C VAL A 38 17.23 -0.66 12.22
N GLY A 39 15.99 -0.41 11.80
CA GLY A 39 14.82 -0.41 12.66
C GLY A 39 14.45 -1.77 13.26
N PHE A 40 14.77 -2.89 12.59
CA PHE A 40 14.56 -4.24 13.11
C PHE A 40 15.66 -4.72 14.06
N VAL A 41 16.83 -4.07 14.11
CA VAL A 41 17.93 -4.47 15.01
C VAL A 41 17.48 -4.52 16.47
N PRO A 42 16.75 -3.53 17.03
CA PRO A 42 16.22 -3.63 18.39
C PRO A 42 15.31 -4.84 18.59
N LEU A 43 14.48 -5.20 17.61
CA LEU A 43 13.60 -6.37 17.69
C LEU A 43 14.38 -7.69 17.70
N PHE A 44 15.45 -7.81 16.90
CA PHE A 44 16.34 -8.96 16.93
C PHE A 44 17.13 -9.05 18.23
N CYS A 45 17.58 -7.91 18.77
CA CYS A 45 18.21 -7.85 20.10
C CYS A 45 17.22 -8.23 21.20
N LEU A 46 15.95 -7.80 21.09
CA LEU A 46 14.88 -8.19 22.00
C LEU A 46 14.68 -9.71 21.99
N ASP A 47 14.55 -10.33 20.81
CA ASP A 47 14.40 -11.79 20.70
C ASP A 47 15.59 -12.52 21.35
N ARG A 48 16.82 -12.07 21.08
CA ARG A 48 18.02 -12.63 21.70
C ARG A 48 17.99 -12.50 23.23
N ALA A 49 17.64 -11.34 23.75
CA ALA A 49 17.53 -11.10 25.19
C ALA A 49 16.43 -11.96 25.84
N LEU A 50 15.26 -12.06 25.21
CA LEU A 50 14.16 -12.90 25.69
C LEU A 50 14.52 -14.41 25.73
N ARG A 51 15.36 -14.86 24.76
CA ARG A 51 15.89 -16.23 24.76
C ARG A 51 16.90 -16.45 25.89
N VAL A 52 17.84 -15.52 26.09
CA VAL A 52 18.86 -15.62 27.14
C VAL A 52 18.24 -15.56 28.54
N LEU A 53 17.24 -14.72 28.72
CA LEU A 53 16.52 -14.55 30.00
C LEU A 53 15.46 -15.64 30.23
N ASN A 54 15.27 -16.56 29.28
CA ASN A 54 14.24 -17.62 29.30
C ASN A 54 12.85 -17.11 29.69
N VAL A 55 12.40 -16.04 28.99
CA VAL A 55 11.10 -15.43 29.27
C VAL A 55 9.97 -16.36 28.82
N ARG A 56 9.02 -16.65 29.74
CA ARG A 56 7.95 -17.65 29.53
C ARG A 56 6.99 -17.29 28.39
N HIS A 57 6.65 -16.01 28.23
CA HIS A 57 5.68 -15.53 27.23
C HIS A 57 6.28 -14.41 26.36
N PRO A 58 7.24 -14.71 25.48
CA PRO A 58 7.95 -13.71 24.66
C PRO A 58 7.05 -13.09 23.58
N PHE A 59 5.98 -13.78 23.13
CA PHE A 59 5.05 -13.32 22.10
C PHE A 59 4.47 -11.94 22.40
N TRP A 60 4.13 -11.65 23.65
CA TRP A 60 3.53 -10.38 24.04
C TRP A 60 4.47 -9.17 23.90
N TYR A 61 5.78 -9.38 23.97
CA TYR A 61 6.76 -8.32 23.67
C TYR A 61 6.80 -8.03 22.17
N TYR A 62 6.73 -9.05 21.31
CA TYR A 62 6.65 -8.86 19.85
C TYR A 62 5.34 -8.18 19.47
N TYR A 63 4.24 -8.64 20.05
CA TYR A 63 2.93 -8.04 19.83
C TYR A 63 2.92 -6.56 20.23
N ALA A 64 3.45 -6.22 21.41
CA ALA A 64 3.56 -4.84 21.85
C ALA A 64 4.44 -3.98 20.92
N ALA A 65 5.56 -4.53 20.43
CA ALA A 65 6.42 -3.84 19.48
C ALA A 65 5.69 -3.50 18.18
N PHE A 66 5.01 -4.48 17.59
CA PHE A 66 4.22 -4.25 16.37
C PHE A 66 2.96 -3.42 16.62
N ALA A 67 2.31 -3.54 17.77
CA ALA A 67 1.17 -2.70 18.12
C ALA A 67 1.57 -1.22 18.21
N LEU A 68 2.67 -0.91 18.89
CA LEU A 68 3.19 0.46 18.96
C LEU A 68 3.62 0.97 17.58
N PHE A 69 4.25 0.15 16.75
CA PHE A 69 4.59 0.52 15.37
C PHE A 69 3.33 0.87 14.57
N ASN A 70 2.29 0.04 14.61
CA ASN A 70 1.02 0.31 13.93
C ASN A 70 0.36 1.58 14.46
N ILE A 71 0.27 1.74 15.79
CA ILE A 71 -0.34 2.91 16.42
C ILE A 71 0.41 4.19 16.02
N PHE A 72 1.73 4.24 16.16
CA PHE A 72 2.50 5.45 15.83
C PHE A 72 2.40 5.83 14.36
N THR A 73 2.33 4.85 13.48
CA THR A 73 2.37 5.09 12.02
C THR A 73 1.00 5.39 11.43
N THR A 74 -0.06 4.75 11.93
CA THR A 74 -1.39 4.78 11.30
C THR A 74 -2.53 5.12 12.27
N PHE A 75 -2.24 5.83 13.38
CA PHE A 75 -3.25 6.30 14.35
C PHE A 75 -4.37 7.12 13.72
N TRP A 76 -4.13 7.74 12.60
CA TRP A 76 -5.08 8.59 11.88
C TRP A 76 -6.32 7.86 11.37
N ILE A 77 -6.29 6.52 11.26
CA ILE A 77 -7.49 5.72 10.95
C ILE A 77 -8.59 5.96 11.99
N TRP A 78 -8.23 6.36 13.20
CA TRP A 78 -9.18 6.73 14.26
C TRP A 78 -10.22 7.76 13.82
N PHE A 79 -9.83 8.70 12.97
CA PHE A 79 -10.72 9.78 12.50
C PHE A 79 -11.78 9.27 11.52
N VAL A 80 -11.54 8.15 10.85
CA VAL A 80 -12.52 7.48 9.97
C VAL A 80 -13.52 6.68 10.79
N SER A 81 -13.02 5.79 11.64
CA SER A 81 -13.83 4.91 12.50
C SER A 81 -13.00 4.50 13.72
N PRO A 82 -13.31 4.95 14.93
CA PRO A 82 -12.57 4.59 16.14
C PRO A 82 -12.51 3.07 16.37
N VAL A 83 -13.62 2.38 16.21
CA VAL A 83 -13.68 0.92 16.41
C VAL A 83 -12.95 0.18 15.29
N GLY A 84 -13.14 0.62 14.04
CA GLY A 84 -12.40 0.10 12.88
C GLY A 84 -10.90 0.28 13.03
N ALA A 85 -10.46 1.44 13.56
CA ALA A 85 -9.05 1.71 13.84
C ALA A 85 -8.47 0.74 14.87
N VAL A 86 -9.12 0.56 16.01
CA VAL A 86 -8.68 -0.38 17.05
C VAL A 86 -8.56 -1.80 16.46
N ALA A 87 -9.58 -2.25 15.74
CA ALA A 87 -9.54 -3.58 15.10
C ALA A 87 -8.40 -3.70 14.09
N ALA A 88 -8.26 -2.73 13.17
CA ALA A 88 -7.22 -2.76 12.14
C ALA A 88 -5.81 -2.75 12.76
N LEU A 89 -5.54 -1.83 13.70
CA LEU A 89 -4.23 -1.69 14.34
C LEU A 89 -3.83 -2.95 15.12
N LEU A 90 -4.76 -3.50 15.91
CA LEU A 90 -4.47 -4.66 16.74
C LEU A 90 -4.38 -5.96 15.92
N LEU A 91 -5.26 -6.16 14.93
CA LEU A 91 -5.23 -7.35 14.07
C LEU A 91 -3.99 -7.35 13.16
N ASN A 92 -3.61 -6.20 12.59
CA ASN A 92 -2.39 -6.12 11.79
C ASN A 92 -1.14 -6.38 12.64
N ALA A 93 -1.07 -5.81 13.85
CA ALA A 93 0.01 -6.08 14.80
C ALA A 93 0.07 -7.57 15.21
N LEU A 94 -1.08 -8.21 15.36
CA LEU A 94 -1.18 -9.64 15.68
C LEU A 94 -0.62 -10.51 14.55
N GLN A 95 -0.96 -10.20 13.30
CA GLN A 95 -0.40 -10.89 12.13
C GLN A 95 1.12 -10.73 12.07
N MET A 96 1.65 -9.51 12.20
CA MET A 96 3.09 -9.24 12.22
C MET A 96 3.81 -10.03 13.34
N ALA A 97 3.23 -10.03 14.54
CA ALA A 97 3.78 -10.79 15.68
C ALA A 97 3.74 -12.30 15.45
N ALA A 98 2.68 -12.82 14.81
CA ALA A 98 2.57 -14.23 14.44
C ALA A 98 3.62 -14.63 13.40
N VAL A 99 3.82 -13.82 12.38
CA VAL A 99 4.87 -14.01 11.36
C VAL A 99 6.26 -14.02 12.01
N PHE A 100 6.53 -13.09 12.93
CA PHE A 100 7.77 -13.06 13.69
C PHE A 100 7.93 -14.31 14.56
N ALA A 101 6.85 -14.79 15.19
CA ALA A 101 6.86 -16.02 15.99
C ALA A 101 7.12 -17.29 15.15
N ILE A 102 6.62 -17.33 13.90
CA ILE A 102 6.94 -18.41 12.94
C ILE A 102 8.43 -18.37 12.60
N GLY A 103 8.98 -17.19 12.27
CA GLY A 103 10.41 -17.01 12.04
C GLY A 103 11.26 -17.48 13.23
N ARG A 104 10.84 -17.15 14.46
CA ARG A 104 11.46 -17.60 15.68
C ARG A 104 11.39 -19.13 15.87
N TRP A 105 10.25 -19.75 15.52
CA TRP A 105 10.12 -21.21 15.57
C TRP A 105 11.13 -21.89 14.65
N GLY A 106 11.20 -21.49 13.38
CA GLY A 106 12.16 -22.06 12.44
C GLY A 106 13.60 -21.79 12.87
N GLY A 107 13.89 -20.59 13.38
CA GLY A 107 15.20 -20.26 13.94
C GLY A 107 15.61 -21.16 15.14
N ARG A 108 14.65 -21.62 15.97
CA ARG A 108 14.94 -22.61 17.04
C ARG A 108 15.35 -23.96 16.45
N VAL A 109 14.64 -24.41 15.42
CA VAL A 109 14.97 -25.70 14.75
C VAL A 109 16.36 -25.60 14.10
N ILE A 110 16.65 -24.53 13.36
CA ILE A 110 17.95 -24.31 12.72
C ILE A 110 19.09 -24.30 13.73
N ARG A 111 18.96 -23.59 14.85
CA ARG A 111 19.99 -23.53 15.91
C ARG A 111 20.25 -24.85 16.63
N ARG A 112 19.31 -25.80 16.59
CA ARG A 112 19.53 -27.13 17.14
C ARG A 112 20.38 -28.01 16.23
N HIS A 113 20.29 -27.81 14.92
CA HIS A 113 20.97 -28.64 13.92
C HIS A 113 22.30 -28.04 13.44
N GLU A 114 22.43 -26.72 13.42
CA GLU A 114 23.67 -26.04 13.02
C GLU A 114 24.53 -25.71 14.25
N LYS A 115 25.75 -26.32 14.28
CA LYS A 115 26.68 -26.17 15.40
C LYS A 115 27.50 -24.88 15.39
N ARG A 116 27.62 -24.22 14.23
CA ARG A 116 28.36 -22.95 14.09
C ARG A 116 27.45 -21.79 14.48
N PRO A 117 27.69 -21.09 15.61
CA PRO A 117 26.70 -20.15 16.16
C PRO A 117 26.32 -19.01 15.22
N LEU A 118 27.30 -18.43 14.49
CA LEU A 118 27.03 -17.34 13.56
C LEU A 118 26.23 -17.80 12.35
N VAL A 119 26.52 -19.00 11.83
CA VAL A 119 25.80 -19.61 10.70
C VAL A 119 24.35 -19.95 11.12
N ALA A 120 24.17 -20.48 12.31
CA ALA A 120 22.86 -20.77 12.88
C ALA A 120 22.01 -19.52 13.04
N GLU A 121 22.61 -18.42 13.48
CA GLU A 121 21.91 -17.14 13.61
C GLU A 121 21.59 -16.54 12.24
N ALA A 122 22.52 -16.57 11.29
CA ALA A 122 22.30 -16.13 9.90
C ALA A 122 21.18 -16.94 9.22
N GLY A 123 21.18 -18.26 9.34
CA GLY A 123 20.12 -19.12 8.83
C GLY A 123 18.77 -18.84 9.47
N SER A 124 18.74 -18.55 10.78
CA SER A 124 17.52 -18.18 11.50
C SER A 124 16.94 -16.85 10.99
N LEU A 125 17.79 -15.87 10.72
CA LEU A 125 17.39 -14.57 10.16
C LEU A 125 16.92 -14.72 8.71
N LEU A 126 17.62 -15.53 7.91
CA LEU A 126 17.20 -15.79 6.52
C LEU A 126 15.83 -16.46 6.46
N PHE A 127 15.56 -17.45 7.31
CA PHE A 127 14.23 -18.06 7.40
C PHE A 127 13.17 -17.03 7.79
N PHE A 128 13.45 -16.14 8.75
CA PHE A 128 12.56 -15.06 9.12
C PHE A 128 12.30 -14.10 7.93
N ILE A 129 13.33 -13.70 7.19
CA ILE A 129 13.21 -12.82 6.01
C ILE A 129 12.29 -13.45 4.97
N VAL A 130 12.52 -14.73 4.63
CA VAL A 130 11.69 -15.46 3.68
C VAL A 130 10.24 -15.55 4.17
N THR A 131 10.03 -15.83 5.47
CA THR A 131 8.70 -15.87 6.08
C THR A 131 7.97 -14.54 5.98
N TRP A 132 8.67 -13.43 6.25
CA TRP A 132 8.11 -12.08 6.20
C TRP A 132 7.71 -11.68 4.79
N LEU A 133 8.62 -11.88 3.81
CA LEU A 133 8.36 -11.54 2.41
C LEU A 133 7.23 -12.40 1.81
N ALA A 134 7.17 -13.68 2.16
CA ALA A 134 6.06 -14.56 1.77
C ALA A 134 4.73 -14.05 2.34
N TRP A 135 4.73 -13.62 3.60
CA TRP A 135 3.54 -13.05 4.24
C TRP A 135 3.11 -11.74 3.56
N GLU A 136 4.01 -10.76 3.35
CA GLU A 136 3.66 -9.52 2.66
C GLU A 136 3.08 -9.79 1.27
N HIS A 137 3.67 -10.72 0.51
CA HIS A 137 3.19 -11.08 -0.82
C HIS A 137 1.76 -11.64 -0.79
N ILE A 138 1.50 -12.64 0.06
CA ILE A 138 0.19 -13.27 0.19
C ILE A 138 -0.84 -12.27 0.76
N TYR A 139 -0.39 -11.43 1.69
CA TYR A 139 -1.24 -10.46 2.37
C TYR A 139 -1.85 -9.41 1.43
N PHE A 140 -1.22 -9.11 0.31
CA PHE A 140 -1.76 -8.16 -0.67
C PHE A 140 -3.00 -8.67 -1.42
N ASP A 141 -3.26 -9.97 -1.40
CA ASP A 141 -4.38 -10.58 -2.13
C ASP A 141 -5.51 -11.08 -1.23
N VAL A 142 -5.40 -10.93 0.10
CA VAL A 142 -6.49 -11.27 1.01
C VAL A 142 -7.46 -10.08 1.20
N GLU A 143 -8.72 -10.37 1.50
CA GLU A 143 -9.76 -9.33 1.65
C GLU A 143 -9.52 -8.37 2.85
N LEU A 144 -8.81 -8.82 3.89
CA LEU A 144 -8.37 -8.00 5.03
C LEU A 144 -6.98 -7.40 4.83
N SER A 145 -6.52 -7.22 3.58
CA SER A 145 -5.20 -6.65 3.30
C SER A 145 -5.06 -5.21 3.80
N TRP A 146 -3.88 -4.90 4.33
CA TRP A 146 -3.48 -3.56 4.73
C TRP A 146 -2.03 -3.31 4.28
N PRO A 147 -1.80 -3.00 2.98
CA PRO A 147 -0.45 -2.86 2.41
C PRO A 147 0.29 -1.61 2.89
N TRP A 148 -0.38 -0.74 3.63
CA TRP A 148 0.14 0.56 4.09
C TRP A 148 1.50 0.44 4.76
N LEU A 149 1.64 -0.57 5.63
CA LEU A 149 2.84 -0.85 6.40
C LEU A 149 3.75 -1.93 5.77
N CYS A 150 3.61 -2.22 4.48
CA CYS A 150 4.63 -2.95 3.74
C CYS A 150 5.99 -2.26 3.96
N LEU A 151 7.01 -3.03 4.36
CA LEU A 151 8.29 -2.42 4.76
C LEU A 151 8.91 -1.58 3.65
N GLY A 152 8.81 -2.01 2.39
CA GLY A 152 9.32 -1.25 1.26
C GLY A 152 8.65 0.12 1.06
N ASN A 153 7.46 0.33 1.59
CA ASN A 153 6.82 1.63 1.59
C ASN A 153 7.48 2.64 2.55
N ALA A 154 8.40 2.21 3.44
CA ALA A 154 9.16 3.11 4.31
C ALA A 154 10.00 4.17 3.55
N PHE A 155 10.21 3.98 2.24
CA PHE A 155 10.94 4.94 1.39
C PHE A 155 10.04 5.94 0.66
N LEU A 156 8.75 6.03 1.00
CA LEU A 156 7.77 6.92 0.36
C LEU A 156 8.22 8.41 0.33
N TYR A 157 8.96 8.87 1.35
CA TYR A 157 9.55 10.21 1.39
C TYR A 157 11.00 10.28 0.87
N SER A 158 11.57 9.15 0.45
CA SER A 158 12.98 9.04 0.03
C SER A 158 13.13 8.32 -1.33
N PRO A 159 12.40 8.75 -2.40
CA PRO A 159 12.34 8.05 -3.68
C PRO A 159 13.71 7.93 -4.36
N ARG A 160 14.64 8.85 -4.11
CA ARG A 160 16.00 8.80 -4.65
C ARG A 160 16.80 7.59 -4.15
N MET A 161 16.47 7.05 -2.97
CA MET A 161 17.14 5.86 -2.43
C MET A 161 16.72 4.55 -3.11
N VAL A 162 15.62 4.55 -3.88
CA VAL A 162 14.95 3.32 -4.34
C VAL A 162 14.60 3.34 -5.83
N GLN A 163 15.37 4.01 -6.67
CA GLN A 163 15.14 4.06 -8.12
C GLN A 163 15.13 2.66 -8.77
N TRP A 164 15.81 1.70 -8.18
CA TRP A 164 15.82 0.30 -8.57
C TRP A 164 14.50 -0.44 -8.28
N TYR A 165 13.48 0.22 -7.69
CA TYR A 165 12.11 -0.32 -7.61
C TYR A 165 11.52 -0.58 -9.00
N GLU A 166 12.00 0.07 -10.04
CA GLU A 166 11.65 -0.27 -11.43
C GLU A 166 12.00 -1.72 -11.80
N ILE A 167 12.86 -2.42 -10.99
CA ILE A 167 13.28 -3.80 -11.20
C ILE A 167 12.59 -4.75 -10.23
N PHE A 168 12.51 -4.40 -8.94
CA PHE A 168 12.11 -5.30 -7.87
C PHE A 168 10.83 -4.90 -7.13
N GLY A 169 10.31 -3.70 -7.38
CA GLY A 169 9.14 -3.16 -6.68
C GLY A 169 9.37 -2.94 -5.18
N ALA A 170 8.30 -2.59 -4.48
CA ALA A 170 8.34 -2.32 -3.03
C ALA A 170 8.75 -3.56 -2.20
N LEU A 171 8.39 -4.78 -2.61
CA LEU A 171 8.83 -6.00 -1.89
C LEU A 171 10.34 -6.22 -2.00
N GLY A 172 10.99 -5.74 -3.07
CA GLY A 172 12.46 -5.62 -3.10
C GLY A 172 12.99 -4.72 -2.00
N GLY A 173 12.28 -3.62 -1.70
CA GLY A 173 12.58 -2.73 -0.57
C GLY A 173 12.44 -3.41 0.78
N SER A 174 11.37 -4.19 0.97
CA SER A 174 11.20 -5.01 2.18
C SER A 174 12.35 -6.00 2.37
N ALA A 175 12.76 -6.68 1.30
CA ALA A 175 13.91 -7.58 1.33
C ALA A 175 15.20 -6.83 1.70
N TRP A 176 15.44 -5.67 1.11
CA TRP A 176 16.60 -4.84 1.40
C TRP A 176 16.66 -4.39 2.86
N ILE A 177 15.54 -3.88 3.40
CA ILE A 177 15.42 -3.51 4.82
C ILE A 177 15.80 -4.68 5.72
N LEU A 178 15.18 -5.84 5.52
CA LEU A 178 15.39 -7.00 6.36
C LEU A 178 16.82 -7.55 6.26
N LEU A 179 17.41 -7.57 5.06
CA LEU A 179 18.80 -8.01 4.84
C LEU A 179 19.79 -7.07 5.53
N CYS A 180 19.62 -5.75 5.43
CA CYS A 180 20.46 -4.77 6.12
C CYS A 180 20.40 -4.95 7.64
N ASN A 181 19.18 -5.05 8.20
CA ASN A 181 18.97 -5.26 9.63
C ASN A 181 19.58 -6.58 10.11
N ALA A 182 19.45 -7.66 9.34
CA ALA A 182 20.06 -8.94 9.64
C ALA A 182 21.60 -8.86 9.64
N ALA A 183 22.19 -8.24 8.63
CA ALA A 183 23.64 -8.08 8.53
C ALA A 183 24.20 -7.23 9.69
N ILE A 184 23.52 -6.14 10.06
CA ILE A 184 23.92 -5.29 11.20
C ILE A 184 23.80 -6.08 12.52
N PHE A 185 22.72 -6.82 12.71
CA PHE A 185 22.57 -7.67 13.90
C PHE A 185 23.65 -8.76 13.97
N LEU A 186 24.08 -9.35 12.84
CA LEU A 186 25.15 -10.33 12.81
C LEU A 186 26.51 -9.74 13.24
N ILE A 187 26.77 -8.44 13.08
CA ILE A 187 27.96 -7.78 13.64
C ILE A 187 27.97 -7.91 15.17
N LEU A 188 26.79 -7.74 15.80
CA LEU A 188 26.62 -7.87 17.25
C LEU A 188 26.67 -9.34 17.72
N ALA A 189 26.38 -10.29 16.84
CA ALA A 189 26.43 -11.71 17.13
C ALA A 189 27.82 -12.35 16.88
N ALA A 190 28.67 -11.68 16.11
CA ALA A 190 30.01 -12.15 15.74
C ALA A 190 30.93 -12.26 16.97
N ARG A 191 31.62 -13.41 17.08
CA ARG A 191 32.51 -13.76 18.21
C ARG A 191 33.98 -13.45 17.94
N THR A 192 34.42 -13.52 16.67
CA THR A 192 35.81 -13.26 16.29
C THR A 192 35.94 -11.94 15.52
N ARG A 193 37.17 -11.39 15.50
CA ARG A 193 37.47 -10.17 14.72
C ARG A 193 37.23 -10.39 13.22
N SER A 194 37.57 -11.56 12.71
CA SER A 194 37.36 -11.92 11.30
C SER A 194 35.87 -11.96 10.95
N GLN A 195 35.03 -12.63 11.76
CA GLN A 195 33.58 -12.67 11.58
C GLN A 195 32.99 -11.26 11.63
N ARG A 196 33.42 -10.43 12.62
CA ARG A 196 32.93 -9.05 12.73
C ARG A 196 33.28 -8.22 11.49
N ARG A 197 34.52 -8.29 11.01
CA ARG A 197 34.94 -7.61 9.77
C ARG A 197 34.09 -8.06 8.59
N ALA A 198 33.91 -9.36 8.38
CA ALA A 198 33.09 -9.90 7.28
C ALA A 198 31.63 -9.40 7.36
N CYS A 199 31.00 -9.44 8.54
CA CYS A 199 29.64 -8.94 8.73
C CYS A 199 29.55 -7.42 8.51
N THR A 200 30.56 -6.64 8.96
CA THR A 200 30.61 -5.19 8.74
C THR A 200 30.74 -4.86 7.26
N THR A 201 31.62 -5.55 6.53
CA THR A 201 31.76 -5.37 5.09
C THR A 201 30.47 -5.73 4.36
N ALA A 202 29.84 -6.85 4.71
CA ALA A 202 28.56 -7.26 4.12
C ALA A 202 27.45 -6.22 4.39
N ALA A 203 27.34 -5.73 5.63
CA ALA A 203 26.37 -4.70 5.99
C ALA A 203 26.62 -3.38 5.22
N ALA A 204 27.89 -2.96 5.15
CA ALA A 204 28.26 -1.76 4.41
C ALA A 204 27.91 -1.88 2.91
N LEU A 205 28.21 -3.02 2.28
CA LEU A 205 27.88 -3.26 0.87
C LEU A 205 26.36 -3.31 0.66
N LEU A 206 25.62 -3.99 1.54
CA LEU A 206 24.16 -4.06 1.47
C LEU A 206 23.49 -2.69 1.60
N VAL A 207 24.04 -1.78 2.39
CA VAL A 207 23.52 -0.43 2.54
C VAL A 207 23.97 0.46 1.37
N LEU A 208 25.26 0.52 1.08
CA LEU A 208 25.83 1.51 0.18
C LEU A 208 25.56 1.19 -1.30
N VAL A 209 25.68 -0.07 -1.72
CA VAL A 209 25.56 -0.43 -3.14
C VAL A 209 24.17 -0.09 -3.69
N PRO A 210 23.04 -0.46 -3.05
CA PRO A 210 21.72 -0.08 -3.57
C PRO A 210 21.48 1.43 -3.60
N ILE A 211 22.02 2.19 -2.61
CA ILE A 211 21.91 3.65 -2.60
C ILE A 211 22.70 4.26 -3.75
N VAL A 212 23.95 3.85 -3.94
CA VAL A 212 24.79 4.35 -5.04
C VAL A 212 24.18 4.01 -6.40
N CYS A 213 23.73 2.76 -6.59
CA CYS A 213 23.02 2.36 -7.81
C CYS A 213 21.77 3.19 -8.04
N SER A 214 21.02 3.49 -6.97
CA SER A 214 19.82 4.32 -7.04
C SER A 214 20.14 5.76 -7.45
N GLU A 215 21.14 6.38 -6.85
CA GLU A 215 21.56 7.75 -7.21
C GLU A 215 22.10 7.83 -8.64
N ILE A 216 22.91 6.85 -9.08
CA ILE A 216 23.36 6.76 -10.46
C ILE A 216 22.15 6.64 -11.40
N ARG A 217 21.19 5.76 -11.07
CA ARG A 217 19.99 5.58 -11.89
C ARG A 217 19.12 6.83 -11.92
N TYR A 218 18.96 7.53 -10.79
CA TYR A 218 18.25 8.81 -10.73
C TYR A 218 18.88 9.87 -11.64
N ALA A 219 20.21 9.99 -11.60
CA ALA A 219 20.95 10.96 -12.39
C ALA A 219 20.97 10.64 -13.90
N SER A 220 21.01 9.34 -14.26
CA SER A 220 21.09 8.88 -15.65
C SER A 220 19.74 8.60 -16.32
N TYR A 221 18.64 8.68 -15.57
CA TYR A 221 17.32 8.43 -16.15
C TYR A 221 16.84 9.65 -16.95
N HIS A 222 16.62 9.45 -18.23
CA HIS A 222 15.98 10.43 -19.10
C HIS A 222 14.49 10.11 -19.22
N GLU A 223 13.67 11.09 -18.86
CA GLU A 223 12.22 10.99 -18.97
C GLU A 223 11.78 10.99 -20.43
N SER A 224 10.69 10.32 -20.74
CA SER A 224 10.07 10.38 -22.06
C SER A 224 9.70 11.81 -22.42
N GLN A 225 9.77 12.15 -23.70
CA GLN A 225 9.44 13.46 -24.23
C GLN A 225 8.14 13.36 -25.05
N ASP A 226 7.01 13.20 -24.36
CA ASP A 226 5.67 13.20 -24.96
C ASP A 226 4.74 14.04 -24.06
N PRO A 227 4.87 15.38 -24.15
CA PRO A 227 4.20 16.28 -23.22
C PRO A 227 2.70 16.34 -23.45
N MET A 228 1.94 16.34 -22.35
CA MET A 228 0.49 16.53 -22.31
C MET A 228 0.15 17.49 -21.20
N GLU A 229 -0.59 18.57 -21.50
CA GLU A 229 -1.11 19.46 -20.47
C GLU A 229 -2.29 18.79 -19.75
N VAL A 230 -2.29 18.86 -18.43
CA VAL A 230 -3.35 18.33 -17.58
C VAL A 230 -3.85 19.40 -16.62
N VAL A 231 -5.15 19.38 -16.35
CA VAL A 231 -5.80 20.20 -15.32
C VAL A 231 -6.38 19.27 -14.27
N VAL A 232 -5.97 19.45 -13.03
CA VAL A 232 -6.42 18.68 -11.87
C VAL A 232 -7.40 19.50 -11.07
N ILE A 233 -8.57 18.96 -10.78
CA ILE A 233 -9.62 19.65 -10.02
C ILE A 233 -9.62 19.15 -8.58
N GLN A 234 -9.53 20.08 -7.63
CA GLN A 234 -9.69 19.86 -6.19
C GLN A 234 -10.88 20.66 -5.67
N PRO A 235 -12.10 20.10 -5.71
CA PRO A 235 -13.32 20.83 -5.41
C PRO A 235 -13.58 21.06 -3.92
N ASN A 236 -12.82 20.41 -3.06
CA ASN A 236 -12.85 20.53 -1.59
C ASN A 236 -14.24 20.36 -0.97
N VAL A 237 -15.02 19.41 -1.45
CA VAL A 237 -16.34 19.08 -0.89
C VAL A 237 -16.12 18.26 0.39
N ASP A 238 -16.63 18.75 1.53
CA ASP A 238 -16.52 18.08 2.82
C ASP A 238 -17.18 16.69 2.80
N PRO A 239 -16.41 15.59 2.99
CA PRO A 239 -16.97 14.24 2.96
C PRO A 239 -17.90 13.93 4.13
N PHE A 240 -17.83 14.70 5.22
CA PHE A 240 -18.68 14.54 6.40
C PHE A 240 -19.95 15.39 6.37
N GLY A 241 -20.08 16.28 5.39
CA GLY A 241 -21.19 17.22 5.30
C GLY A 241 -21.26 18.22 6.47
N LYS A 242 -20.14 18.40 7.21
CA LYS A 242 -20.10 19.27 8.39
C LYS A 242 -20.03 20.76 8.04
N TYR A 243 -19.46 21.10 6.89
CA TYR A 243 -19.20 22.47 6.47
C TYR A 243 -20.12 22.91 5.32
N GLY A 244 -21.36 22.61 5.45
CA GLY A 244 -22.44 23.30 4.81
C GLY A 244 -22.65 22.99 3.34
N VAL A 245 -23.48 23.27 2.68
CA VAL A 245 -24.12 23.03 1.39
C VAL A 245 -24.34 21.57 1.14
N LYS A 246 -25.50 21.07 1.46
CA LYS A 246 -26.11 19.90 0.82
C LYS A 246 -26.23 20.24 -0.67
N SER A 247 -25.11 20.15 -1.38
CA SER A 247 -25.05 20.42 -2.80
C SER A 247 -25.77 19.28 -3.48
N SER A 248 -26.85 19.58 -4.18
CA SER A 248 -27.43 18.64 -5.13
C SER A 248 -26.33 18.25 -6.14
N GLN A 249 -26.42 17.07 -6.75
CA GLN A 249 -25.46 16.67 -7.80
C GLN A 249 -25.35 17.77 -8.89
N ALA A 250 -26.46 18.38 -9.28
CA ALA A 250 -26.47 19.47 -10.24
C ALA A 250 -25.65 20.71 -9.79
N GLY A 251 -25.63 21.01 -8.48
CA GLY A 251 -24.77 22.05 -7.91
C GLY A 251 -23.30 21.70 -7.91
N LEU A 252 -22.94 20.44 -7.60
CA LEU A 252 -21.57 19.93 -7.70
C LEU A 252 -21.07 19.98 -9.15
N ASP A 253 -21.92 19.56 -10.10
CA ASP A 253 -21.59 19.58 -11.53
C ASP A 253 -21.36 21.01 -12.02
N ALA A 254 -22.19 21.98 -11.56
CA ALA A 254 -22.00 23.39 -11.90
C ALA A 254 -20.65 23.89 -11.38
N ARG A 255 -20.34 23.58 -10.11
CA ARG A 255 -19.08 23.99 -9.50
C ARG A 255 -17.87 23.37 -10.18
N LEU A 256 -17.95 22.11 -10.59
CA LEU A 256 -16.88 21.47 -11.36
C LEU A 256 -16.62 22.20 -12.67
N VAL A 257 -17.67 22.57 -13.41
CA VAL A 257 -17.53 23.35 -14.66
C VAL A 257 -16.90 24.70 -14.39
N GLU A 258 -17.31 25.43 -13.35
CA GLU A 258 -16.71 26.71 -12.96
C GLU A 258 -15.19 26.58 -12.67
N LEU A 259 -14.78 25.49 -11.97
CA LEU A 259 -13.37 25.23 -11.70
C LEU A 259 -12.61 24.89 -12.97
N MET A 260 -13.20 24.13 -13.90
CA MET A 260 -12.59 23.86 -15.21
C MET A 260 -12.41 25.15 -16.02
N GLU A 261 -13.38 26.06 -16.03
CA GLU A 261 -13.30 27.33 -16.75
C GLU A 261 -12.13 28.23 -16.31
N GLN A 262 -11.62 28.03 -15.08
CA GLN A 262 -10.51 28.83 -14.56
C GLN A 262 -9.16 28.46 -15.17
N GLU A 263 -8.95 27.17 -15.53
CA GLU A 263 -7.62 26.65 -15.86
C GLU A 263 -7.53 25.90 -17.20
N VAL A 264 -8.65 25.41 -17.74
CA VAL A 264 -8.63 24.70 -19.03
C VAL A 264 -8.29 25.64 -20.16
N THR A 265 -7.30 25.26 -20.97
CA THR A 265 -6.81 25.98 -22.15
C THR A 265 -7.09 25.18 -23.42
N PRO A 266 -6.88 25.74 -24.61
CA PRO A 266 -6.96 24.98 -25.86
C PRO A 266 -5.92 23.84 -25.96
N ASP A 267 -4.84 23.90 -25.19
CA ASP A 267 -3.78 22.89 -25.16
C ASP A 267 -4.04 21.80 -24.11
N THR A 268 -5.04 21.98 -23.26
CA THR A 268 -5.38 21.00 -22.20
C THR A 268 -5.83 19.68 -22.80
N ARG A 269 -5.05 18.62 -22.55
CA ARG A 269 -5.35 17.29 -23.05
C ARG A 269 -6.27 16.50 -22.11
N PHE A 270 -6.07 16.62 -20.80
CA PHE A 270 -6.89 15.92 -19.82
C PHE A 270 -7.31 16.81 -18.66
N VAL A 271 -8.58 16.67 -18.26
CA VAL A 271 -9.09 17.13 -16.97
C VAL A 271 -9.25 15.94 -16.05
N ILE A 272 -8.65 15.99 -14.87
CA ILE A 272 -8.68 14.89 -13.89
C ILE A 272 -9.50 15.30 -12.68
N THR A 273 -10.56 14.56 -12.38
CA THR A 273 -11.45 14.82 -11.25
C THR A 273 -11.27 13.80 -10.13
N PRO A 274 -11.64 14.11 -8.88
CA PRO A 274 -11.45 13.22 -7.75
C PRO A 274 -12.41 12.01 -7.75
N GLU A 275 -12.14 11.07 -6.84
CA GLU A 275 -12.93 9.85 -6.58
C GLU A 275 -14.39 10.17 -6.23
N THR A 276 -15.33 9.39 -6.76
CA THR A 276 -16.78 9.41 -6.46
C THR A 276 -17.40 10.80 -6.44
N PHE A 277 -16.95 11.69 -7.31
CA PHE A 277 -17.48 13.05 -7.40
C PHE A 277 -18.86 13.09 -8.02
N THR A 278 -19.13 12.22 -9.00
CA THR A 278 -20.41 12.11 -9.69
C THR A 278 -21.15 10.85 -9.27
N TYR A 279 -22.41 10.99 -8.85
CA TYR A 279 -23.22 9.90 -8.34
C TYR A 279 -24.27 9.42 -9.36
N ASN A 280 -24.74 8.17 -9.18
CA ASN A 280 -25.86 7.58 -9.91
C ASN A 280 -25.67 7.51 -11.43
N VAL A 281 -24.44 7.28 -11.89
CA VAL A 281 -24.14 7.04 -13.30
C VAL A 281 -24.51 5.58 -13.64
N ASN A 282 -25.32 5.37 -14.69
CA ASN A 282 -25.60 4.02 -15.16
C ASN A 282 -24.34 3.38 -15.74
N ALA A 283 -23.90 2.25 -15.17
CA ALA A 283 -22.65 1.60 -15.54
C ALA A 283 -22.67 1.03 -16.98
N ASP A 284 -23.84 0.61 -17.47
CA ASP A 284 -24.01 0.03 -18.80
C ASP A 284 -24.32 1.08 -19.88
N ASN A 285 -24.84 2.24 -19.50
CA ASN A 285 -25.10 3.36 -20.39
C ASN A 285 -24.83 4.71 -19.70
N PRO A 286 -23.54 5.09 -19.52
CA PRO A 286 -23.15 6.30 -18.82
C PRO A 286 -23.71 7.59 -19.46
N LEU A 287 -23.92 7.60 -20.76
CA LEU A 287 -24.45 8.77 -21.50
C LEU A 287 -25.88 9.16 -21.11
N THR A 288 -26.61 8.31 -20.41
CA THR A 288 -27.93 8.67 -19.86
C THR A 288 -27.87 9.56 -18.61
N SER A 289 -26.66 9.79 -18.06
CA SER A 289 -26.46 10.62 -16.90
C SER A 289 -26.54 12.13 -17.24
N PRO A 290 -27.39 12.90 -16.55
CA PRO A 290 -27.45 14.36 -16.74
C PRO A 290 -26.12 15.06 -16.46
N SER A 291 -25.33 14.54 -15.48
CA SER A 291 -24.00 15.07 -15.15
C SER A 291 -23.05 14.88 -16.33
N ILE A 292 -23.02 13.68 -16.92
CA ILE A 292 -22.17 13.40 -18.08
C ILE A 292 -22.56 14.30 -19.27
N ALA A 293 -23.85 14.45 -19.54
CA ALA A 293 -24.32 15.36 -20.61
C ALA A 293 -23.84 16.80 -20.39
N LYS A 294 -23.83 17.28 -19.14
CA LYS A 294 -23.32 18.59 -18.80
C LYS A 294 -21.81 18.72 -19.04
N TYR A 295 -21.03 17.72 -18.64
CA TYR A 295 -19.58 17.72 -18.88
C TYR A 295 -19.27 17.62 -20.37
N GLN A 296 -20.00 16.82 -21.14
CA GLN A 296 -19.86 16.73 -22.58
C GLN A 296 -20.17 18.06 -23.28
N ALA A 297 -21.21 18.77 -22.83
CA ALA A 297 -21.53 20.11 -23.32
C ALA A 297 -20.40 21.13 -23.06
N TYR A 298 -19.71 21.02 -21.93
CA TYR A 298 -18.52 21.83 -21.64
C TYR A 298 -17.35 21.43 -22.55
N LEU A 299 -17.02 20.13 -22.60
CA LEU A 299 -15.91 19.61 -23.43
C LEU A 299 -16.11 19.89 -24.92
N GLY A 300 -17.36 20.02 -25.38
CA GLY A 300 -17.66 20.44 -26.75
C GLY A 300 -17.14 21.83 -27.14
N LYS A 301 -16.88 22.68 -26.14
CA LYS A 301 -16.22 24.00 -26.32
C LYS A 301 -14.69 23.90 -26.31
N HIS A 302 -14.12 22.76 -25.91
CA HIS A 302 -12.70 22.49 -25.79
C HIS A 302 -12.31 21.21 -26.59
N PRO A 303 -12.32 21.28 -27.91
CA PRO A 303 -12.05 20.12 -28.76
C PRO A 303 -10.64 19.58 -28.49
N GLY A 304 -10.54 18.25 -28.33
CA GLY A 304 -9.28 17.58 -28.01
C GLY A 304 -9.04 17.37 -26.50
N THR A 305 -9.85 17.99 -25.63
CA THR A 305 -9.80 17.76 -24.19
C THR A 305 -10.64 16.54 -23.80
N GLU A 306 -10.08 15.64 -23.02
CA GLU A 306 -10.76 14.50 -22.40
C GLU A 306 -10.84 14.67 -20.88
N MET A 307 -11.81 14.02 -20.26
CA MET A 307 -11.97 14.03 -18.80
C MET A 307 -11.80 12.62 -18.23
N LEU A 308 -10.97 12.47 -17.21
CA LEU A 308 -11.02 11.34 -16.31
C LEU A 308 -11.94 11.69 -15.13
N LEU A 309 -13.10 11.06 -15.11
CA LEU A 309 -14.18 11.30 -14.15
C LEU A 309 -14.23 10.23 -13.07
N GLY A 310 -14.10 10.61 -11.79
CA GLY A 310 -14.41 9.72 -10.68
C GLY A 310 -15.92 9.69 -10.40
N ALA A 311 -16.51 8.49 -10.45
CA ALA A 311 -17.96 8.33 -10.34
C ALA A 311 -18.37 7.13 -9.48
N LEU A 312 -19.52 7.25 -8.83
CA LEU A 312 -20.26 6.12 -8.30
C LEU A 312 -21.23 5.64 -9.38
N THR A 313 -20.94 4.47 -9.96
CA THR A 313 -21.79 3.88 -11.02
C THR A 313 -22.69 2.80 -10.45
N VAL A 314 -23.83 2.59 -11.13
CA VAL A 314 -24.84 1.61 -10.72
C VAL A 314 -25.18 0.73 -11.91
N ARG A 315 -25.17 -0.59 -11.72
CA ARG A 315 -25.63 -1.58 -12.68
C ARG A 315 -26.91 -2.22 -12.18
N PHE A 316 -27.93 -2.28 -13.04
CA PHE A 316 -29.18 -2.92 -12.73
C PHE A 316 -29.26 -4.29 -13.37
N TYR A 317 -29.88 -5.25 -12.66
CA TYR A 317 -30.05 -6.62 -13.13
C TYR A 317 -31.52 -7.00 -13.16
N ASP A 318 -32.01 -7.38 -14.30
CA ASP A 318 -33.35 -7.90 -14.49
C ASP A 318 -33.38 -9.42 -14.25
N THR A 319 -33.19 -9.81 -13.00
CA THR A 319 -33.17 -11.21 -12.55
C THR A 319 -33.74 -11.33 -11.13
N LYS A 320 -34.41 -12.45 -10.87
CA LYS A 320 -34.95 -12.77 -9.53
C LYS A 320 -33.90 -13.40 -8.61
N VAL A 321 -32.78 -13.87 -9.16
CA VAL A 321 -31.70 -14.50 -8.42
C VAL A 321 -30.58 -13.47 -8.22
N LYS A 322 -30.00 -13.42 -7.02
CA LYS A 322 -28.87 -12.54 -6.70
C LYS A 322 -27.70 -12.78 -7.68
N PRO A 323 -27.35 -11.81 -8.54
CA PRO A 323 -26.41 -12.04 -9.64
C PRO A 323 -24.95 -12.01 -9.22
N THR A 324 -24.61 -11.23 -8.18
CA THR A 324 -23.25 -11.06 -7.67
C THR A 324 -23.24 -11.08 -6.15
N ARG A 325 -22.06 -11.23 -5.55
CA ARG A 325 -21.89 -11.16 -4.09
C ARG A 325 -22.37 -9.82 -3.53
N SER A 326 -22.06 -8.72 -4.22
CA SER A 326 -22.31 -7.34 -3.79
C SER A 326 -23.72 -6.82 -4.14
N ALA A 327 -24.47 -7.56 -4.98
CA ALA A 327 -25.78 -7.10 -5.42
C ALA A 327 -26.77 -6.92 -4.27
N LEU A 328 -27.46 -5.79 -4.33
CA LEU A 328 -28.49 -5.37 -3.37
C LEU A 328 -29.87 -5.54 -3.99
N PRO A 329 -30.88 -5.96 -3.22
CA PRO A 329 -32.25 -6.09 -3.73
C PRO A 329 -32.89 -4.74 -3.96
N MET A 330 -33.69 -4.63 -5.00
CA MET A 330 -34.65 -3.55 -5.24
C MET A 330 -36.04 -3.98 -4.74
N GLY A 331 -36.86 -3.04 -4.34
CA GLY A 331 -38.20 -3.33 -3.82
C GLY A 331 -39.16 -4.01 -4.81
N ASP A 332 -38.82 -4.03 -6.11
CA ASP A 332 -39.59 -4.67 -7.20
C ASP A 332 -39.07 -6.07 -7.58
N GLY A 333 -38.16 -6.64 -6.80
CA GLY A 333 -37.59 -7.97 -7.00
C GLY A 333 -36.41 -8.02 -7.98
N ARG A 334 -35.96 -6.88 -8.46
CA ARG A 334 -34.71 -6.74 -9.22
C ARG A 334 -33.52 -6.54 -8.28
N TRP A 335 -32.31 -6.53 -8.85
CA TRP A 335 -31.06 -6.33 -8.14
C TRP A 335 -30.25 -5.20 -8.75
N TYR A 336 -29.36 -4.61 -7.95
CA TYR A 336 -28.37 -3.65 -8.44
C TYR A 336 -27.04 -3.79 -7.72
N ASP A 337 -25.96 -3.48 -8.43
CA ASP A 337 -24.62 -3.29 -7.84
C ASP A 337 -24.23 -1.82 -7.90
N ARG A 338 -23.44 -1.40 -6.92
CA ARG A 338 -22.77 -0.10 -6.90
C ARG A 338 -21.28 -0.31 -7.11
N TYR A 339 -20.68 0.58 -7.89
CA TYR A 339 -19.25 0.54 -8.19
C TYR A 339 -18.63 1.91 -7.98
N ASN A 340 -17.45 1.94 -7.36
CA ASN A 340 -16.56 3.09 -7.38
C ASN A 340 -15.74 3.00 -8.67
N ALA A 341 -15.89 3.94 -9.57
CA ALA A 341 -15.37 3.84 -10.94
C ALA A 341 -14.66 5.12 -11.41
N ALA A 342 -13.77 4.94 -12.36
CA ALA A 342 -13.12 5.98 -13.15
C ALA A 342 -13.53 5.83 -14.61
N LEU A 343 -14.04 6.89 -15.23
CA LEU A 343 -14.48 6.90 -16.63
C LEU A 343 -13.64 7.89 -17.42
N VAL A 344 -13.27 7.55 -18.66
CA VAL A 344 -12.68 8.50 -19.61
C VAL A 344 -13.71 8.86 -20.66
N LEU A 345 -13.94 10.16 -20.83
CA LEU A 345 -14.93 10.69 -21.78
C LEU A 345 -14.42 11.95 -22.49
N ASP A 346 -15.00 12.22 -23.65
CA ASP A 346 -14.89 13.49 -24.35
C ASP A 346 -16.29 14.12 -24.57
N SER A 347 -16.39 15.07 -25.46
CA SER A 347 -17.66 15.76 -25.80
C SER A 347 -18.70 14.86 -26.45
N THR A 348 -18.33 13.65 -26.91
CA THR A 348 -19.20 12.80 -27.75
C THR A 348 -19.45 11.42 -27.16
N GLN A 349 -18.49 10.86 -26.43
CA GLN A 349 -18.54 9.47 -25.98
C GLN A 349 -17.83 9.24 -24.65
N VAL A 350 -18.08 8.06 -24.08
CA VAL A 350 -17.29 7.48 -22.99
C VAL A 350 -16.43 6.38 -23.58
N TYR A 351 -15.12 6.53 -23.53
CA TYR A 351 -14.15 5.58 -24.09
C TYR A 351 -14.06 4.27 -23.32
N GLY A 352 -14.27 4.35 -22.00
CA GLY A 352 -14.22 3.19 -21.11
C GLY A 352 -14.33 3.57 -19.65
N GLN A 353 -14.42 2.54 -18.82
CA GLN A 353 -14.40 2.67 -17.38
C GLN A 353 -13.49 1.63 -16.72
N TYR A 354 -12.94 1.98 -15.60
CA TYR A 354 -12.27 1.09 -14.66
C TYR A 354 -13.03 1.08 -13.34
N VAL A 355 -13.26 -0.09 -12.77
CA VAL A 355 -13.95 -0.28 -11.49
C VAL A 355 -12.94 -0.62 -10.40
N LYS A 356 -12.97 0.12 -9.30
CA LYS A 356 -12.12 -0.12 -8.12
C LYS A 356 -12.21 -1.57 -7.64
N SER A 357 -11.08 -2.20 -7.46
CA SER A 357 -11.02 -3.63 -7.17
C SER A 357 -10.28 -3.98 -5.88
N LYS A 358 -9.40 -3.10 -5.40
CA LYS A 358 -8.84 -3.18 -4.04
C LYS A 358 -9.65 -2.27 -3.13
N LEU A 359 -10.74 -2.80 -2.58
CA LEU A 359 -11.67 -2.08 -1.72
C LEU A 359 -11.15 -1.95 -0.29
N VAL A 360 -11.53 -0.87 0.40
CA VAL A 360 -11.16 -0.63 1.80
C VAL A 360 -11.96 -1.56 2.72
N PRO A 361 -11.29 -2.45 3.49
CA PRO A 361 -11.97 -3.38 4.37
C PRO A 361 -12.82 -2.68 5.43
N GLY A 362 -14.07 -3.11 5.59
CA GLY A 362 -15.01 -2.56 6.57
C GLY A 362 -15.69 -1.25 6.17
N VAL A 363 -15.23 -0.60 5.07
CA VAL A 363 -15.81 0.65 4.54
C VAL A 363 -16.45 0.42 3.18
N GLU A 364 -15.77 -0.26 2.27
CA GLU A 364 -16.24 -0.53 0.91
C GLU A 364 -16.51 -2.02 0.67
N ILE A 365 -15.95 -2.89 1.50
CA ILE A 365 -16.17 -4.34 1.46
C ILE A 365 -16.39 -4.88 2.86
N ILE A 366 -17.34 -5.81 3.01
CA ILE A 366 -17.47 -6.67 4.17
C ILE A 366 -16.57 -7.89 3.94
N PRO A 367 -15.40 -7.97 4.60
CA PRO A 367 -14.47 -9.05 4.34
C PRO A 367 -15.07 -10.41 4.70
N TYR A 368 -14.86 -11.39 3.83
CA TYR A 368 -15.31 -12.79 4.04
C TYR A 368 -16.81 -12.92 4.31
N GLU A 369 -17.64 -12.03 3.76
CA GLU A 369 -19.09 -11.97 3.97
C GLU A 369 -19.79 -13.33 3.80
N ASN A 370 -19.39 -14.11 2.77
CA ASN A 370 -19.96 -15.42 2.50
C ASN A 370 -19.49 -16.50 3.49
N THR A 371 -18.30 -16.36 4.07
CA THR A 371 -17.69 -17.37 4.95
C THR A 371 -17.92 -17.04 6.43
N LEU A 372 -17.96 -15.76 6.76
CA LEU A 372 -18.10 -15.22 8.11
C LEU A 372 -19.21 -14.16 8.17
N PRO A 373 -20.48 -14.51 7.92
CA PRO A 373 -21.58 -13.53 7.78
C PRO A 373 -21.83 -12.69 9.04
N PHE A 374 -21.40 -13.17 10.22
CA PHE A 374 -21.49 -12.40 11.46
C PHE A 374 -20.61 -11.13 11.46
N LEU A 375 -19.53 -11.10 10.64
CA LEU A 375 -18.67 -9.93 10.52
C LEU A 375 -19.42 -8.74 9.92
N GLY A 376 -20.34 -8.95 8.99
CA GLY A 376 -21.16 -7.88 8.41
C GLY A 376 -21.97 -7.15 9.47
N LYS A 377 -22.70 -7.90 10.32
CA LYS A 377 -23.46 -7.33 11.44
C LYS A 377 -22.56 -6.60 12.46
N PHE A 378 -21.37 -7.14 12.70
CA PHE A 378 -20.40 -6.50 13.59
C PHE A 378 -19.89 -5.18 13.00
N ILE A 379 -19.47 -5.17 11.73
CA ILE A 379 -18.98 -4.00 11.01
C ILE A 379 -20.05 -2.90 10.98
N GLU A 380 -21.27 -3.23 10.59
CA GLU A 380 -22.41 -2.31 10.55
C GLU A 380 -22.72 -1.69 11.93
N LYS A 381 -22.76 -2.51 12.98
CA LYS A 381 -22.99 -2.05 14.37
C LYS A 381 -21.98 -1.00 14.82
N PHE A 382 -20.76 -1.03 14.29
CA PHE A 382 -19.69 -0.09 14.63
C PHE A 382 -19.45 1.00 13.58
N GLY A 383 -20.45 1.26 12.72
CA GLY A 383 -20.44 2.38 11.78
C GLY A 383 -19.67 2.11 10.48
N GLY A 384 -19.36 0.85 10.19
CA GLY A 384 -18.85 0.44 8.88
C GLY A 384 -19.96 0.21 7.86
N SER A 385 -19.59 -0.28 6.67
CA SER A 385 -20.54 -0.50 5.58
C SER A 385 -21.52 -1.63 5.89
N SER A 386 -22.79 -1.42 5.50
CA SER A 386 -23.84 -2.45 5.52
C SER A 386 -23.82 -3.36 4.27
N SER A 387 -23.00 -3.02 3.25
CA SER A 387 -22.93 -3.74 1.99
C SER A 387 -21.59 -3.51 1.29
N SER A 388 -21.19 -4.46 0.46
CA SER A 388 -19.97 -4.36 -0.36
C SER A 388 -20.25 -3.63 -1.68
N TYR A 389 -19.23 -2.93 -2.21
CA TYR A 389 -19.23 -2.49 -3.60
C TYR A 389 -18.87 -3.66 -4.53
N GLY A 390 -19.32 -3.59 -5.78
CA GLY A 390 -18.86 -4.47 -6.84
C GLY A 390 -17.41 -4.17 -7.24
N THR A 391 -16.73 -5.19 -7.79
CA THR A 391 -15.34 -5.12 -8.24
C THR A 391 -15.19 -5.70 -9.63
N GLN A 392 -14.08 -5.42 -10.31
CA GLN A 392 -13.66 -6.16 -11.48
C GLN A 392 -12.44 -7.05 -11.17
N ALA A 393 -12.20 -8.05 -12.01
CA ALA A 393 -11.21 -9.09 -11.73
C ALA A 393 -9.76 -8.60 -11.81
N ASP A 394 -9.45 -7.62 -12.67
CA ASP A 394 -8.10 -7.13 -12.91
C ASP A 394 -8.10 -5.62 -13.16
N MET A 395 -6.96 -5.00 -12.94
CA MET A 395 -6.78 -3.59 -13.29
C MET A 395 -6.63 -3.46 -14.81
N GLU A 396 -7.39 -2.55 -15.40
CA GLU A 396 -7.37 -2.24 -16.82
C GLU A 396 -6.78 -0.87 -17.10
N ALA A 397 -6.21 -0.70 -18.28
CA ALA A 397 -5.93 0.61 -18.84
C ALA A 397 -7.21 1.10 -19.54
N ILE A 398 -7.56 2.37 -19.33
CA ILE A 398 -8.76 2.97 -19.92
C ILE A 398 -8.35 3.62 -21.24
N PRO A 399 -9.01 3.29 -22.37
CA PRO A 399 -8.72 3.90 -23.66
C PRO A 399 -8.95 5.42 -23.66
N THR A 400 -8.22 6.12 -24.53
CA THR A 400 -8.32 7.56 -24.79
C THR A 400 -8.61 7.80 -26.27
N GLY A 401 -9.08 8.98 -26.64
CA GLY A 401 -9.51 9.31 -27.98
C GLY A 401 -8.42 9.28 -29.05
N ASP A 402 -7.16 9.30 -28.66
CA ASP A 402 -6.01 9.17 -29.57
C ASP A 402 -5.57 7.71 -29.79
N GLY A 403 -6.37 6.75 -29.33
CA GLY A 403 -6.07 5.31 -29.45
C GLY A 403 -5.02 4.81 -28.45
N LYS A 404 -4.59 5.64 -27.49
CA LYS A 404 -3.71 5.28 -26.38
C LYS A 404 -4.53 4.91 -25.16
N SER A 405 -3.90 4.85 -23.99
CA SER A 405 -4.59 4.54 -22.73
C SER A 405 -3.94 5.23 -21.53
N LEU A 406 -4.72 5.45 -20.50
CA LEU A 406 -4.26 5.85 -19.18
C LEU A 406 -4.64 4.81 -18.11
N GLY A 407 -3.97 4.84 -16.96
CA GLY A 407 -4.32 4.00 -15.81
C GLY A 407 -4.92 4.84 -14.69
N ALA A 408 -5.99 4.36 -14.06
CA ALA A 408 -6.59 5.01 -12.90
C ALA A 408 -6.44 4.13 -11.67
N MET A 409 -5.73 4.61 -10.65
CA MET A 409 -5.70 4.03 -9.30
C MET A 409 -6.72 4.78 -8.45
N ILE A 410 -7.71 4.07 -7.94
CA ILE A 410 -8.75 4.71 -7.13
C ILE A 410 -8.36 4.60 -5.66
N CYS A 411 -7.94 5.73 -5.06
CA CYS A 411 -7.64 5.89 -3.64
C CYS A 411 -6.66 4.82 -3.11
N TYR A 412 -7.13 3.92 -2.27
CA TYR A 412 -6.41 2.84 -1.62
C TYR A 412 -5.57 1.94 -2.56
N GLU A 413 -5.93 1.85 -3.83
CA GLU A 413 -5.21 1.05 -4.83
C GLU A 413 -3.76 1.52 -5.06
N SER A 414 -3.48 2.81 -4.84
CA SER A 414 -2.13 3.37 -4.96
C SER A 414 -1.11 2.77 -3.98
N ALA A 415 -1.58 2.15 -2.89
CA ALA A 415 -0.73 1.43 -1.95
C ALA A 415 -0.23 0.07 -2.49
N TYR A 416 -0.84 -0.46 -3.57
CA TYR A 416 -0.53 -1.78 -4.14
C TYR A 416 0.33 -1.68 -5.41
N GLY A 417 1.63 -1.86 -5.29
CA GLY A 417 2.55 -1.77 -6.44
C GLY A 417 2.29 -2.80 -7.53
N ASP A 418 2.06 -4.07 -7.17
CA ASP A 418 1.77 -5.12 -8.17
C ASP A 418 0.42 -4.91 -8.87
N TRP A 419 -0.52 -4.22 -8.21
CA TRP A 419 -1.81 -3.90 -8.82
C TRP A 419 -1.65 -2.79 -9.87
N SER A 420 -1.03 -1.66 -9.51
CA SER A 420 -0.84 -0.50 -10.38
C SER A 420 -0.09 -0.82 -11.69
N ARG A 421 0.92 -1.71 -11.63
CA ARG A 421 1.70 -2.11 -12.81
C ARG A 421 0.85 -2.78 -13.91
N ARG A 422 -0.30 -3.36 -13.55
CA ARG A 422 -1.15 -4.10 -14.50
C ARG A 422 -1.75 -3.18 -15.55
N ALA A 423 -2.20 -1.98 -15.19
CA ALA A 423 -2.62 -0.98 -16.16
C ALA A 423 -1.45 -0.54 -17.07
N THR A 424 -0.27 -0.31 -16.50
CA THR A 424 0.92 0.01 -17.28
C THR A 424 1.29 -1.09 -18.26
N LYS A 425 1.20 -2.36 -17.84
CA LYS A 425 1.45 -3.52 -18.72
C LYS A 425 0.43 -3.61 -19.86
N LYS A 426 -0.78 -3.09 -19.66
CA LYS A 426 -1.87 -3.04 -20.66
C LYS A 426 -1.86 -1.74 -21.48
N GLY A 427 -0.78 -0.95 -21.43
CA GLY A 427 -0.58 0.20 -22.29
C GLY A 427 -0.85 1.57 -21.68
N ALA A 428 -1.10 1.66 -20.37
CA ALA A 428 -1.24 2.98 -19.74
C ALA A 428 0.06 3.78 -19.86
N ARG A 429 -0.03 4.98 -20.45
CA ARG A 429 1.12 5.87 -20.72
C ARG A 429 1.43 6.81 -19.56
N PHE A 430 0.44 7.13 -18.77
CA PHE A 430 0.54 7.80 -17.47
C PHE A 430 -0.49 7.21 -16.52
N MET A 431 -0.37 7.53 -15.24
CA MET A 431 -1.29 7.04 -14.22
C MET A 431 -1.98 8.22 -13.53
N ALA A 432 -3.24 8.06 -13.19
CA ALA A 432 -3.95 8.96 -12.31
C ALA A 432 -4.25 8.29 -10.97
N VAL A 433 -4.11 9.02 -9.86
CA VAL A 433 -4.68 8.64 -8.55
C VAL A 433 -5.87 9.56 -8.31
N ILE A 434 -7.06 9.01 -8.25
CA ILE A 434 -8.26 9.76 -7.88
C ILE A 434 -8.68 9.37 -6.47
N THR A 435 -8.88 10.34 -5.58
CA THR A 435 -9.04 10.05 -4.16
C THR A 435 -9.88 11.07 -3.40
N ASN A 436 -10.30 10.69 -2.20
CA ASN A 436 -10.88 11.59 -1.20
C ASN A 436 -10.18 11.37 0.14
N ASP A 437 -9.16 12.19 0.44
CA ASP A 437 -8.31 12.05 1.63
C ASP A 437 -8.81 12.86 2.83
N GLY A 438 -9.95 13.52 2.72
CA GLY A 438 -10.56 14.31 3.80
C GLY A 438 -10.99 13.50 5.02
N TRP A 439 -11.16 12.18 4.86
CA TRP A 439 -11.54 11.28 5.95
C TRP A 439 -10.55 11.27 7.12
N TRP A 440 -9.29 11.62 6.89
CA TRP A 440 -8.21 11.49 7.88
C TRP A 440 -7.88 12.80 8.60
N GLY A 441 -8.50 13.93 8.20
CA GLY A 441 -8.14 15.25 8.72
C GLY A 441 -6.70 15.65 8.38
N ASP A 442 -6.21 16.75 8.95
CA ASP A 442 -4.81 17.17 8.76
C ASP A 442 -3.84 16.29 9.58
N THR A 443 -3.62 15.08 9.12
CA THR A 443 -2.80 14.05 9.75
C THR A 443 -1.74 13.51 8.79
N PRO A 444 -0.82 12.65 9.24
CA PRO A 444 0.09 11.98 8.33
C PRO A 444 -0.58 11.11 7.27
N GLY A 445 -1.86 10.71 7.43
CA GLY A 445 -2.55 9.79 6.53
C GLY A 445 -2.54 10.24 5.08
N TYR A 446 -3.04 11.44 4.77
CA TYR A 446 -3.07 11.96 3.40
C TYR A 446 -1.66 12.20 2.84
N ARG A 447 -0.69 12.57 3.71
CA ARG A 447 0.70 12.76 3.29
C ARG A 447 1.34 11.44 2.88
N GLN A 448 1.11 10.38 3.65
CA GLN A 448 1.56 9.02 3.31
C GLN A 448 0.92 8.57 1.99
N HIS A 449 -0.39 8.77 1.85
CA HIS A 449 -1.13 8.39 0.65
C HIS A 449 -0.58 9.08 -0.60
N PHE A 450 -0.43 10.40 -0.58
CA PHE A 450 0.18 11.16 -1.67
C PHE A 450 1.58 10.63 -2.04
N ASN A 451 2.39 10.30 -1.04
CA ASN A 451 3.77 9.88 -1.29
C ASN A 451 3.89 8.40 -1.74
N PHE A 452 2.86 7.55 -1.60
CA PHE A 452 2.85 6.25 -2.26
C PHE A 452 2.89 6.38 -3.78
N ALA A 453 2.22 7.36 -4.35
CA ALA A 453 2.26 7.64 -5.78
C ALA A 453 3.71 7.84 -6.30
N ARG A 454 4.61 8.41 -5.49
CA ARG A 454 6.02 8.57 -5.85
C ARG A 454 6.74 7.23 -6.08
N LEU A 455 6.44 6.22 -5.25
CA LEU A 455 6.98 4.86 -5.43
C LEU A 455 6.37 4.19 -6.66
N ARG A 456 5.07 4.38 -6.89
CA ARG A 456 4.38 3.87 -8.09
C ARG A 456 4.94 4.48 -9.36
N ALA A 457 5.28 5.79 -9.34
CA ALA A 457 5.92 6.45 -10.46
C ALA A 457 7.25 5.79 -10.84
N ILE A 458 8.11 5.48 -9.85
CA ILE A 458 9.38 4.80 -10.08
C ILE A 458 9.18 3.36 -10.58
N GLU A 459 8.30 2.59 -9.95
CA GLU A 459 8.03 1.19 -10.32
C GLU A 459 7.57 1.06 -11.77
N ASN A 460 6.72 1.98 -12.19
CA ASN A 460 6.09 1.96 -13.52
C ASN A 460 6.83 2.81 -14.56
N ARG A 461 7.70 3.74 -14.14
CA ARG A 461 8.25 4.82 -14.97
C ARG A 461 7.13 5.55 -15.72
N ARG A 462 6.15 5.99 -14.94
CA ARG A 462 5.01 6.77 -15.41
C ARG A 462 4.90 8.05 -14.60
N ASP A 463 4.58 9.14 -15.28
CA ASP A 463 4.10 10.32 -14.57
C ASP A 463 2.78 9.98 -13.89
N ILE A 464 2.58 10.52 -12.71
CA ILE A 464 1.35 10.33 -11.94
C ILE A 464 0.71 11.67 -11.65
N VAL A 465 -0.59 11.76 -11.95
CA VAL A 465 -1.45 12.88 -11.60
C VAL A 465 -2.34 12.45 -10.45
N GLN A 466 -2.26 13.10 -9.30
CA GLN A 466 -3.20 12.85 -8.20
C GLN A 466 -4.26 13.94 -8.15
N ALA A 467 -5.53 13.56 -8.22
CA ALA A 467 -6.70 14.41 -8.00
C ALA A 467 -7.38 14.00 -6.70
N ALA A 468 -7.32 14.86 -5.70
CA ALA A 468 -7.96 14.67 -4.41
C ALA A 468 -9.15 15.61 -4.26
N ASN A 469 -10.26 15.11 -3.68
CA ASN A 469 -11.37 16.00 -3.35
C ASN A 469 -10.97 17.00 -2.25
N THR A 470 -10.66 16.51 -1.05
CA THR A 470 -10.28 17.31 0.13
C THR A 470 -8.85 16.98 0.60
N GLY A 471 -8.03 16.42 -0.23
CA GLY A 471 -6.67 16.03 0.08
C GLY A 471 -5.63 17.02 -0.42
N THR A 472 -4.55 16.46 -0.94
CA THR A 472 -3.54 17.17 -1.72
C THR A 472 -3.50 16.58 -3.11
N SER A 473 -3.76 17.40 -4.11
CA SER A 473 -3.58 17.05 -5.52
C SER A 473 -2.14 17.36 -5.95
N GLY A 474 -1.66 16.73 -7.03
CA GLY A 474 -0.32 17.02 -7.50
C GLY A 474 0.11 16.25 -8.72
N ILE A 475 1.26 16.62 -9.24
CA ILE A 475 1.91 16.02 -10.41
C ILE A 475 3.28 15.48 -9.99
N ILE A 476 3.53 14.22 -10.30
CA ILE A 476 4.74 13.48 -9.92
C ILE A 476 5.35 12.91 -11.20
N ASN A 477 6.66 13.15 -11.41
CA ASN A 477 7.35 12.64 -12.59
C ASN A 477 7.79 11.17 -12.47
N GLN A 478 8.34 10.61 -13.54
CA GLN A 478 8.77 9.21 -13.64
C GLN A 478 9.88 8.82 -12.65
N ARG A 479 10.58 9.79 -12.04
CA ARG A 479 11.59 9.58 -11.00
C ARG A 479 11.03 9.67 -9.58
N GLY A 480 9.72 9.99 -9.46
CA GLY A 480 9.05 10.18 -8.17
C GLY A 480 9.26 11.58 -7.57
N ASP A 481 9.71 12.56 -8.35
CA ASP A 481 9.78 13.94 -7.90
C ASP A 481 8.40 14.59 -8.00
N VAL A 482 8.05 15.40 -7.01
CA VAL A 482 6.82 16.19 -7.00
C VAL A 482 7.08 17.48 -7.77
N LEU A 483 6.47 17.60 -8.95
CA LEU A 483 6.63 18.77 -9.82
C LEU A 483 5.76 19.94 -9.35
N ALA A 484 4.53 19.63 -8.92
CA ALA A 484 3.58 20.58 -8.38
C ALA A 484 2.62 19.90 -7.43
N LYS A 485 2.08 20.62 -6.45
CA LYS A 485 1.05 20.12 -5.52
C LYS A 485 0.22 21.27 -4.97
N THR A 486 -1.03 20.97 -4.64
CA THR A 486 -1.96 21.89 -3.99
C THR A 486 -1.81 21.89 -2.47
N PRO A 487 -2.27 22.92 -1.77
CA PRO A 487 -2.49 22.88 -0.33
C PRO A 487 -3.57 21.86 0.04
N TYR A 488 -3.47 21.30 1.26
CA TYR A 488 -4.48 20.43 1.83
C TYR A 488 -5.74 21.21 2.22
N TRP A 489 -6.93 20.66 1.95
CA TRP A 489 -8.24 21.20 2.34
C TRP A 489 -8.56 22.59 1.77
N VAL A 490 -8.16 22.86 0.54
CA VAL A 490 -8.42 24.11 -0.18
C VAL A 490 -9.11 23.79 -1.50
N GLU A 491 -10.17 24.51 -1.83
CA GLU A 491 -10.75 24.46 -3.18
C GLU A 491 -9.78 25.16 -4.15
N THR A 492 -9.33 24.41 -5.17
CA THR A 492 -8.36 24.93 -6.15
C THR A 492 -8.28 24.01 -7.36
N THR A 493 -7.59 24.50 -8.36
CA THR A 493 -7.18 23.74 -9.55
C THR A 493 -5.66 23.73 -9.67
N LEU A 494 -5.13 22.77 -10.42
CA LEU A 494 -3.70 22.67 -10.69
C LEU A 494 -3.49 22.32 -12.15
N ARG A 495 -2.90 23.23 -12.92
CA ARG A 495 -2.47 22.98 -14.29
C ARG A 495 -0.99 22.63 -14.33
N GLY A 496 -0.62 21.69 -15.19
CA GLY A 496 0.77 21.35 -15.43
C GLY A 496 0.95 20.38 -16.58
N THR A 497 2.20 20.02 -16.86
CA THR A 497 2.56 19.13 -17.95
C THR A 497 3.05 17.79 -17.40
N ILE A 498 2.59 16.71 -18.00
CA ILE A 498 3.07 15.33 -17.77
C ILE A 498 3.66 14.77 -19.06
N GLN A 499 4.44 13.70 -18.92
CA GLN A 499 5.05 12.98 -20.05
C GLN A 499 4.43 11.59 -20.19
N GLY A 500 3.92 11.30 -21.38
CA GLY A 500 3.53 9.93 -21.74
C GLY A 500 4.76 9.04 -21.90
N ASN A 501 4.69 7.79 -21.48
CA ASN A 501 5.77 6.82 -21.62
C ASN A 501 5.23 5.42 -21.98
N ASP A 502 5.79 4.78 -22.99
CA ASP A 502 5.40 3.44 -23.45
C ASP A 502 6.39 2.36 -22.97
N THR A 503 7.55 2.75 -22.43
CA THR A 503 8.58 1.81 -22.01
C THR A 503 8.13 1.02 -20.79
N LEU A 504 8.28 -0.29 -20.83
CA LEU A 504 7.94 -1.16 -19.72
C LEU A 504 9.17 -1.48 -18.86
N THR A 505 9.07 -1.20 -17.57
CA THR A 505 10.12 -1.58 -16.61
C THR A 505 10.19 -3.09 -16.40
N PRO A 506 11.33 -3.64 -15.90
CA PRO A 506 11.39 -5.06 -15.51
C PRO A 506 10.33 -5.46 -14.49
N PHE A 507 9.98 -4.56 -13.54
CA PHE A 507 8.91 -4.80 -12.58
C PHE A 507 7.55 -4.89 -13.26
N VAL A 508 7.24 -3.99 -14.20
CA VAL A 508 5.98 -4.05 -14.96
C VAL A 508 5.86 -5.33 -15.76
N ARG A 509 6.94 -5.74 -16.45
CA ARG A 509 6.95 -6.95 -17.29
C ARG A 509 6.75 -8.22 -16.48
N HIS A 510 7.42 -8.35 -15.34
CA HIS A 510 7.56 -9.61 -14.61
C HIS A 510 6.79 -9.66 -13.28
N GLY A 511 6.32 -8.52 -12.78
CA GLY A 511 5.63 -8.40 -11.49
C GLY A 511 6.54 -8.69 -10.30
N ASP A 512 5.93 -8.92 -9.16
CA ASP A 512 6.64 -9.19 -7.91
C ASP A 512 7.31 -10.57 -7.91
N ARG A 513 8.57 -10.61 -8.36
CA ARG A 513 9.40 -11.82 -8.34
C ARG A 513 9.92 -12.17 -6.96
N ILE A 514 10.17 -11.14 -6.14
CA ILE A 514 10.71 -11.33 -4.78
C ILE A 514 9.68 -12.04 -3.90
N GLY A 515 8.43 -11.57 -3.92
CA GLY A 515 7.36 -12.18 -3.14
C GLY A 515 7.03 -13.60 -3.60
N ARG A 516 6.94 -13.84 -4.92
CA ARG A 516 6.73 -15.19 -5.45
C ARG A 516 7.85 -16.16 -5.05
N PHE A 517 9.12 -15.74 -5.22
CA PHE A 517 10.26 -16.56 -4.80
C PHE A 517 10.21 -16.85 -3.30
N ALA A 518 9.96 -15.83 -2.48
CA ALA A 518 9.85 -15.98 -1.03
C ALA A 518 8.73 -16.94 -0.63
N SER A 519 7.57 -16.87 -1.30
CA SER A 519 6.44 -17.76 -1.02
C SER A 519 6.77 -19.24 -1.30
N TYR A 520 7.40 -19.54 -2.44
CA TYR A 520 7.84 -20.91 -2.73
C TYR A 520 8.97 -21.36 -1.78
N ALA A 521 9.95 -20.50 -1.53
CA ALA A 521 11.04 -20.80 -0.60
C ALA A 521 10.51 -21.05 0.82
N PHE A 522 9.52 -20.28 1.28
CA PHE A 522 8.87 -20.47 2.57
C PHE A 522 8.23 -21.86 2.68
N LEU A 523 7.47 -22.29 1.68
CA LEU A 523 6.83 -23.61 1.67
C LEU A 523 7.88 -24.73 1.77
N VAL A 524 8.94 -24.68 0.95
CA VAL A 524 10.02 -25.67 0.96
C VAL A 524 10.73 -25.70 2.31
N LEU A 525 11.12 -24.53 2.83
CA LEU A 525 11.83 -24.42 4.11
C LEU A 525 10.94 -24.88 5.28
N CYS A 526 9.65 -24.54 5.29
CA CYS A 526 8.73 -25.03 6.31
C CYS A 526 8.62 -26.55 6.30
N LEU A 527 8.48 -27.17 5.13
CA LEU A 527 8.43 -28.64 5.03
C LEU A 527 9.71 -29.28 5.56
N MET A 528 10.88 -28.78 5.18
CA MET A 528 12.19 -29.26 5.68
C MET A 528 12.28 -29.14 7.20
N LEU A 529 11.92 -27.98 7.78
CA LEU A 529 12.00 -27.74 9.22
C LEU A 529 10.97 -28.58 10.01
N LEU A 530 9.82 -28.86 9.43
CA LEU A 530 8.83 -29.78 10.01
C LEU A 530 9.37 -31.20 10.07
N VAL A 531 9.98 -31.69 8.99
CA VAL A 531 10.62 -33.03 8.97
C VAL A 531 11.69 -33.12 10.06
N PHE A 532 12.58 -32.14 10.18
CA PHE A 532 13.59 -32.11 11.24
C PHE A 532 12.96 -32.07 12.63
N SER A 533 11.93 -31.27 12.85
CA SER A 533 11.23 -31.16 14.12
C SER A 533 10.54 -32.48 14.54
N VAL A 534 9.97 -33.23 13.58
CA VAL A 534 9.33 -34.52 13.83
C VAL A 534 10.40 -35.60 14.11
N SER A 535 11.51 -35.60 13.35
CA SER A 535 12.64 -36.51 13.57
C SER A 535 13.25 -36.34 14.97
N ASP A 536 13.42 -35.09 15.44
CA ASP A 536 13.89 -34.81 16.81
C ASP A 536 12.98 -35.39 17.88
N ARG A 537 11.67 -35.30 17.70
CA ARG A 537 10.70 -35.88 18.64
C ARG A 537 10.76 -37.39 18.69
N ARG A 538 10.92 -38.03 17.52
CA ARG A 538 11.03 -39.51 17.42
C ARG A 538 12.34 -40.05 17.98
N SER A 539 13.46 -39.33 17.76
CA SER A 539 14.79 -39.73 18.25
C SER A 539 15.03 -39.47 19.74
N GLY A 540 14.04 -38.97 20.48
CA GLY A 540 14.16 -38.68 21.93
C GLY A 540 15.06 -37.45 22.26
N ARG A 541 15.70 -36.81 21.30
CA ARG A 541 16.57 -35.63 21.50
C ARG A 541 15.81 -34.42 22.05
N GLY A 542 14.48 -34.39 21.90
CA GLY A 542 13.64 -33.31 22.43
C GLY A 542 13.45 -33.33 23.96
N LYS A 543 13.67 -34.45 24.63
CA LYS A 543 13.47 -34.56 26.09
C LYS A 543 14.70 -34.13 26.91
N SER A 544 15.92 -34.26 26.34
CA SER A 544 17.16 -33.88 27.02
C SER A 544 17.41 -32.36 27.08
N ALA A 545 16.89 -31.59 26.11
CA ALA A 545 17.08 -30.14 26.09
C ALA A 545 16.10 -29.36 27.00
N ALA A 546 15.03 -29.97 27.46
CA ALA A 546 14.07 -29.37 28.39
C ALA A 546 14.45 -29.58 29.89
N GLY A 547 15.45 -30.43 30.14
CA GLY A 547 15.95 -30.71 31.50
C GLY A 547 17.20 -29.93 31.91
N ASN A 548 17.87 -29.22 30.97
CA ASN A 548 19.11 -28.50 31.22
C ASN A 548 19.07 -27.05 30.67
N ALA A 549 17.89 -26.39 30.66
CA ALA A 549 17.75 -24.98 30.28
C ALA A 549 17.10 -24.16 31.39
#